data_0680f90f128cb981ecf005343959283f
#
_entry.id   0680f90f128cb981ecf005343959283f
#
_cell.length_a   1.000
_cell.length_b   1.000
_cell.length_c   1.000
_cell.angle_alpha   90.00
_cell.angle_beta   90.00
_cell.angle_gamma   90.00
#
_symmetry.space_group_name_H-M   'P 1'
#
loop_
_entity.id
_entity.type
_entity.pdbx_description
1 polymer ?
#
loop_
_entity_poly.entity_id
_entity_poly.type
_entity_poly.pdbx_seq_one_letter_code
_entity_poly.pdbx_strand_id
1 'polypeptide(L)'
;MPWSYRILRGIEICLYSLFLASMLGGSSLLLSTRPSEAARRYTRSVEFDFVGWTVDALVVKLDQAALGTPFYFNETSRHQIVVDYLHLIDQILAGENRLNILFADPKVHNPAASSLGLQAQLNRLYSRQRLLAPMAEAVLQEQISATLAQMGLTTGGQPIPPVLFHITPLPYNLVISPRDRIQQDASVSLVPGLSVDQQSALEGRVDAGLDVSSLVVPVGGIGVYPTMVMRSTSLQWLSDTIAHEWTHNWLTLRPLGLNYETTPELRTMNETTASISGGEVSATLLKKYYPELAAEYGLQSISLAAAPASSTFDFNAEMHITRVHVDELLAQGRITEAEAYMEQRRLVFWQNGYAIRKLNQAYFAFYGAYANVPGGAAGEDPVGPAVRLLRAQSASLADFLEKISQMSSFQQLQAALSK
;
A
#
# COMPACT_ATOMS: atom_id res chain seq x y z
N MET A 1 41.75 31.54 -9.66
CA MET A 1 40.76 30.59 -9.13
C MET A 1 40.99 29.26 -9.84
N PRO A 2 41.19 28.17 -9.13
CA PRO A 2 41.43 26.84 -9.75
C PRO A 2 40.23 26.42 -10.58
N TRP A 3 40.46 25.71 -11.65
CA TRP A 3 39.45 25.26 -12.63
C TRP A 3 38.37 24.38 -11.99
N SER A 4 38.73 23.61 -10.97
CA SER A 4 37.81 22.82 -10.13
C SER A 4 36.73 23.64 -9.43
N TYR A 5 37.07 24.85 -8.97
CA TYR A 5 36.11 25.76 -8.32
C TYR A 5 35.07 26.30 -9.31
N ARG A 6 35.45 26.53 -10.57
CA ARG A 6 34.53 26.98 -11.63
C ARG A 6 33.56 25.87 -12.02
N ILE A 7 34.02 24.62 -12.06
CA ILE A 7 33.17 23.44 -12.35
C ILE A 7 32.17 23.22 -11.21
N LEU A 8 32.61 23.22 -9.95
CA LEU A 8 31.75 23.06 -8.79
C LEU A 8 30.64 24.14 -8.74
N ARG A 9 31.02 25.40 -8.98
CA ARG A 9 30.05 26.50 -9.03
C ARG A 9 29.09 26.42 -10.21
N GLY A 10 29.53 25.87 -11.35
CA GLY A 10 28.67 25.58 -12.50
C GLY A 10 27.66 24.48 -12.21
N ILE A 11 28.08 23.41 -11.54
CA ILE A 11 27.19 22.32 -11.08
C ILE A 11 26.17 22.84 -10.07
N GLU A 12 26.61 23.66 -9.11
CA GLU A 12 25.75 24.26 -8.09
C GLU A 12 24.66 25.17 -8.73
N ILE A 13 25.05 26.03 -9.68
CA ILE A 13 24.11 26.87 -10.43
C ILE A 13 23.13 26.00 -11.25
N CYS A 14 23.60 24.94 -11.91
CA CYS A 14 22.72 24.02 -12.63
C CYS A 14 21.71 23.33 -11.70
N LEU A 15 22.15 22.86 -10.52
CA LEU A 15 21.27 22.24 -9.54
C LEU A 15 20.21 23.21 -9.00
N TYR A 16 20.62 24.45 -8.65
CA TYR A 16 19.66 25.48 -8.24
C TYR A 16 18.71 25.88 -9.37
N SER A 17 19.18 25.95 -10.62
CA SER A 17 18.31 26.25 -11.76
C SER A 17 17.33 25.13 -12.05
N LEU A 18 17.75 23.86 -11.93
CA LEU A 18 16.89 22.69 -12.08
C LEU A 18 15.84 22.65 -10.96
N PHE A 19 16.25 22.91 -9.73
CA PHE A 19 15.36 23.00 -8.57
C PHE A 19 14.33 24.13 -8.74
N LEU A 20 14.76 25.31 -9.14
CA LEU A 20 13.87 26.44 -9.40
C LEU A 20 12.93 26.16 -10.59
N ALA A 21 13.42 25.56 -11.67
CA ALA A 21 12.60 25.13 -12.80
C ALA A 21 11.58 24.06 -12.42
N SER A 22 11.93 23.12 -11.53
CA SER A 22 10.99 22.11 -11.00
C SER A 22 9.90 22.76 -10.14
N MET A 23 10.23 23.77 -9.35
CA MET A 23 9.24 24.52 -8.55
C MET A 23 8.32 25.40 -9.41
N LEU A 24 8.82 25.95 -10.51
CA LEU A 24 8.03 26.80 -11.43
C LEU A 24 7.24 25.96 -12.44
N GLY A 25 7.71 24.77 -12.81
CA GLY A 25 7.07 23.90 -13.80
C GLY A 25 5.73 23.34 -13.39
N GLY A 26 5.45 23.24 -12.09
CA GLY A 26 4.20 22.68 -11.56
C GLY A 26 3.00 23.62 -11.51
N SER A 27 3.18 24.94 -11.75
CA SER A 27 2.14 25.94 -11.49
C SER A 27 1.47 26.56 -12.74
N SER A 28 1.97 26.29 -13.96
CA SER A 28 1.65 27.16 -15.09
C SER A 28 0.81 26.56 -16.21
N LEU A 29 0.60 25.26 -16.29
CA LEU A 29 -0.17 24.64 -17.36
C LEU A 29 -1.04 23.50 -16.81
N LEU A 30 -2.30 23.80 -16.58
CA LEU A 30 -3.37 22.82 -16.48
C LEU A 30 -3.58 22.22 -17.88
N LEU A 31 -2.83 21.20 -18.25
CA LEU A 31 -3.15 20.34 -19.37
C LEU A 31 -4.40 19.54 -18.98
N SER A 32 -5.57 20.07 -19.33
CA SER A 32 -6.90 19.53 -19.00
C SER A 32 -7.18 18.14 -19.61
N THR A 33 -6.24 17.58 -20.34
CA THR A 33 -6.35 16.29 -21.03
C THR A 33 -6.00 15.08 -20.15
N ARG A 34 -5.38 15.29 -18.98
CA ARG A 34 -5.07 14.18 -18.05
C ARG A 34 -6.16 14.10 -16.97
N PRO A 35 -6.80 12.93 -16.76
CA PRO A 35 -7.83 12.75 -15.73
C PRO A 35 -7.37 13.18 -14.33
N SER A 36 -6.11 12.94 -13.97
CA SER A 36 -5.51 13.37 -12.69
C SER A 36 -5.51 14.89 -12.55
N GLU A 37 -5.13 15.65 -13.57
CA GLU A 37 -5.10 17.12 -13.52
C GLU A 37 -6.53 17.70 -13.49
N ALA A 38 -7.48 17.07 -14.18
CA ALA A 38 -8.88 17.47 -14.10
C ALA A 38 -9.45 17.26 -12.68
N ALA A 39 -9.07 16.17 -12.00
CA ALA A 39 -9.48 15.87 -10.64
C ALA A 39 -8.90 16.85 -9.61
N ARG A 40 -7.69 17.38 -9.84
CA ARG A 40 -7.00 18.30 -8.94
C ARG A 40 -7.76 19.58 -8.63
N ARG A 41 -8.66 20.03 -9.52
CA ARG A 41 -9.55 21.17 -9.21
C ARG A 41 -10.46 20.91 -8.01
N TYR A 42 -10.74 19.65 -7.69
CA TYR A 42 -11.57 19.23 -6.57
C TYR A 42 -10.77 18.80 -5.33
N THR A 43 -9.51 18.37 -5.54
CA THR A 43 -8.68 17.74 -4.50
C THR A 43 -7.61 18.63 -3.89
N ARG A 44 -7.20 19.75 -4.55
CA ARG A 44 -6.05 20.60 -4.15
C ARG A 44 -6.00 20.98 -2.67
N SER A 45 -7.15 21.22 -2.06
CA SER A 45 -7.20 21.62 -0.63
C SER A 45 -7.01 20.45 0.33
N VAL A 46 -7.04 19.23 -0.16
CA VAL A 46 -6.96 17.99 0.61
C VAL A 46 -5.93 17.01 0.02
N GLU A 47 -5.08 17.46 -0.91
CA GLU A 47 -3.99 16.64 -1.43
C GLU A 47 -2.90 16.44 -0.38
N PHE A 48 -2.28 15.26 -0.40
CA PHE A 48 -1.21 14.91 0.52
C PHE A 48 0.12 15.53 0.07
N ASP A 49 0.84 16.17 1.00
CA ASP A 49 2.17 16.74 0.76
C ASP A 49 3.25 15.67 0.94
N PHE A 50 3.57 14.95 -0.14
CA PHE A 50 4.65 13.96 -0.15
C PHE A 50 6.03 14.57 0.09
N VAL A 51 6.26 15.81 -0.34
CA VAL A 51 7.58 16.46 -0.20
C VAL A 51 7.85 16.77 1.26
N GLY A 52 6.91 17.43 1.93
CA GLY A 52 7.00 17.73 3.35
C GLY A 52 7.17 16.45 4.18
N TRP A 53 6.31 15.45 3.93
CA TRP A 53 6.40 14.16 4.62
C TRP A 53 7.75 13.45 4.40
N THR A 54 8.26 13.43 3.16
CA THR A 54 9.54 12.78 2.84
C THR A 54 10.71 13.42 3.60
N VAL A 55 10.73 14.76 3.67
CA VAL A 55 11.77 15.48 4.44
C VAL A 55 11.69 15.09 5.92
N ASP A 56 10.50 15.09 6.52
CA ASP A 56 10.30 14.71 7.91
C ASP A 56 10.72 13.25 8.17
N ALA A 57 10.33 12.32 7.29
CA ALA A 57 10.71 10.92 7.37
C ALA A 57 12.22 10.71 7.26
N LEU A 58 12.90 11.44 6.36
CA LEU A 58 14.36 11.38 6.22
C LEU A 58 15.07 11.90 7.48
N VAL A 59 14.58 12.97 8.10
CA VAL A 59 15.13 13.48 9.38
C VAL A 59 15.03 12.39 10.46
N VAL A 60 13.86 11.74 10.59
CA VAL A 60 13.69 10.61 11.54
C VAL A 60 14.67 9.48 11.24
N LYS A 61 14.89 9.12 9.97
CA LYS A 61 15.84 8.06 9.58
C LYS A 61 17.30 8.43 9.84
N LEU A 62 17.66 9.69 9.66
CA LEU A 62 19.00 10.20 10.01
C LEU A 62 19.24 10.14 11.52
N ASP A 63 18.28 10.53 12.34
CA ASP A 63 18.36 10.42 13.79
C ASP A 63 18.50 8.95 14.22
N GLN A 64 17.72 8.03 13.66
CA GLN A 64 17.82 6.59 13.91
C GLN A 64 19.21 6.04 13.53
N ALA A 65 19.74 6.44 12.37
CA ALA A 65 21.08 6.03 11.92
C ALA A 65 22.19 6.60 12.80
N ALA A 66 22.08 7.87 13.22
CA ALA A 66 23.07 8.54 14.07
C ALA A 66 23.14 7.90 15.46
N LEU A 67 22.02 7.47 16.01
CA LEU A 67 21.96 6.81 17.31
C LEU A 67 22.49 5.37 17.26
N GLY A 68 22.45 4.69 16.11
CA GLY A 68 22.94 3.32 15.92
C GLY A 68 22.31 2.31 16.90
N THR A 69 21.10 2.62 17.37
CA THR A 69 20.45 1.94 18.50
C THR A 69 20.42 0.40 18.37
N PRO A 70 20.13 -0.21 17.19
CA PRO A 70 20.10 -1.66 17.08
C PRO A 70 21.44 -2.34 17.41
N PHE A 71 22.57 -1.68 17.16
CA PHE A 71 23.89 -2.28 17.39
C PHE A 71 24.22 -2.49 18.88
N TYR A 72 23.54 -1.78 19.77
CA TYR A 72 23.76 -1.89 21.22
C TYR A 72 22.89 -2.95 21.90
N PHE A 73 21.93 -3.55 21.17
CA PHE A 73 21.02 -4.55 21.70
C PHE A 73 21.37 -5.95 21.18
N ASN A 74 21.31 -6.94 22.09
CA ASN A 74 21.33 -8.34 21.68
C ASN A 74 19.98 -8.75 21.04
N GLU A 75 19.93 -9.92 20.40
CA GLU A 75 18.75 -10.40 19.69
C GLU A 75 17.52 -10.51 20.61
N THR A 76 17.67 -10.93 21.86
CA THR A 76 16.57 -11.00 22.83
C THR A 76 15.97 -9.61 23.09
N SER A 77 16.80 -8.60 23.26
CA SER A 77 16.34 -7.23 23.47
C SER A 77 15.69 -6.64 22.21
N ARG A 78 16.24 -6.93 21.03
CA ARG A 78 15.65 -6.54 19.75
C ARG A 78 14.27 -7.14 19.56
N HIS A 79 14.13 -8.44 19.80
CA HIS A 79 12.86 -9.15 19.81
C HIS A 79 11.85 -8.48 20.75
N GLN A 80 12.25 -8.23 22.02
CA GLN A 80 11.37 -7.63 23.00
C GLN A 80 10.91 -6.22 22.62
N ILE A 81 11.79 -5.39 22.04
CA ILE A 81 11.45 -4.04 21.57
C ILE A 81 10.30 -4.10 20.54
N VAL A 82 10.36 -5.02 19.60
CA VAL A 82 9.31 -5.15 18.56
C VAL A 82 8.01 -5.69 19.17
N VAL A 83 8.07 -6.71 20.02
CA VAL A 83 6.88 -7.26 20.69
C VAL A 83 6.22 -6.21 21.58
N ASP A 84 7.00 -5.46 22.36
CA ASP A 84 6.48 -4.36 23.21
C ASP A 84 5.83 -3.27 22.37
N TYR A 85 6.39 -2.97 21.19
CA TYR A 85 5.80 -2.03 20.25
C TYR A 85 4.43 -2.52 19.73
N LEU A 86 4.32 -3.79 19.31
CA LEU A 86 3.05 -4.36 18.85
C LEU A 86 1.99 -4.34 19.94
N HIS A 87 2.33 -4.71 21.18
CA HIS A 87 1.43 -4.63 22.33
C HIS A 87 1.02 -3.20 22.64
N LEU A 88 1.91 -2.23 22.47
CA LEU A 88 1.59 -0.82 22.66
C LEU A 88 0.60 -0.32 21.59
N ILE A 89 0.77 -0.74 20.33
CA ILE A 89 -0.18 -0.42 19.26
C ILE A 89 -1.54 -1.04 19.54
N ASP A 90 -1.61 -2.27 20.02
CA ASP A 90 -2.86 -2.91 20.42
C ASP A 90 -3.60 -2.09 21.49
N GLN A 91 -2.90 -1.66 22.54
CA GLN A 91 -3.46 -0.83 23.60
C GLN A 91 -3.97 0.53 23.06
N ILE A 92 -3.26 1.13 22.13
CA ILE A 92 -3.66 2.39 21.50
C ILE A 92 -4.93 2.18 20.68
N LEU A 93 -4.97 1.18 19.79
CA LEU A 93 -6.13 0.89 18.94
C LEU A 93 -7.38 0.52 19.77
N ALA A 94 -7.20 -0.28 20.82
CA ALA A 94 -8.28 -0.59 21.77
C ALA A 94 -8.80 0.68 22.47
N GLY A 95 -7.90 1.57 22.88
CA GLY A 95 -8.28 2.85 23.49
C GLY A 95 -9.00 3.79 22.53
N GLU A 96 -8.52 3.92 21.29
CA GLU A 96 -9.18 4.70 20.23
C GLU A 96 -10.56 4.16 19.90
N ASN A 97 -10.71 2.84 19.82
CA ASN A 97 -12.00 2.21 19.58
C ASN A 97 -13.00 2.49 20.73
N ARG A 98 -12.54 2.40 21.99
CA ARG A 98 -13.38 2.77 23.15
C ARG A 98 -13.79 4.23 23.11
N LEU A 99 -12.89 5.12 22.67
CA LEU A 99 -13.19 6.54 22.52
C LEU A 99 -14.27 6.74 21.45
N ASN A 100 -14.14 6.09 20.29
CA ASN A 100 -15.12 6.14 19.22
C ASN A 100 -16.51 5.63 19.67
N ILE A 101 -16.54 4.51 20.38
CA ILE A 101 -17.78 3.96 20.94
C ILE A 101 -18.43 4.96 21.91
N LEU A 102 -17.65 5.57 22.79
CA LEU A 102 -18.15 6.54 23.77
C LEU A 102 -18.75 7.80 23.11
N PHE A 103 -18.14 8.27 22.01
CA PHE A 103 -18.66 9.40 21.24
C PHE A 103 -19.87 9.02 20.37
N ALA A 104 -20.00 7.75 19.99
CA ALA A 104 -21.13 7.24 19.21
C ALA A 104 -22.33 6.85 20.08
N ASP A 105 -22.19 6.70 21.40
CA ASP A 105 -23.27 6.27 22.29
C ASP A 105 -24.27 7.43 22.56
N PRO A 106 -25.53 7.32 22.07
CA PRO A 106 -26.54 8.36 22.27
C PRO A 106 -26.97 8.56 23.74
N LYS A 107 -26.60 7.63 24.63
CA LYS A 107 -26.87 7.76 26.08
C LYS A 107 -25.85 8.64 26.80
N VAL A 108 -24.71 8.95 26.14
CA VAL A 108 -23.68 9.79 26.73
C VAL A 108 -23.93 11.25 26.36
N HIS A 109 -24.51 12.00 27.28
CA HIS A 109 -24.89 13.40 27.06
C HIS A 109 -23.71 14.35 26.91
N ASN A 110 -22.53 14.04 27.49
CA ASN A 110 -21.32 14.83 27.37
C ASN A 110 -20.10 13.92 27.14
N PRO A 111 -19.91 13.42 25.90
CA PRO A 111 -18.80 12.51 25.59
C PRO A 111 -17.43 13.15 25.84
N ALA A 112 -17.28 14.46 25.64
CA ALA A 112 -16.02 15.17 25.89
C ALA A 112 -15.61 15.07 27.37
N ALA A 113 -16.52 15.37 28.31
CA ALA A 113 -16.24 15.25 29.73
C ALA A 113 -16.03 13.78 30.18
N SER A 114 -16.87 12.88 29.64
CA SER A 114 -16.78 11.45 29.97
C SER A 114 -15.52 10.77 29.45
N SER A 115 -14.86 11.33 28.44
CA SER A 115 -13.65 10.78 27.82
C SER A 115 -12.34 11.28 28.40
N LEU A 116 -12.33 12.25 29.31
CA LEU A 116 -11.09 12.89 29.82
C LEU A 116 -10.06 11.88 30.36
N GLY A 117 -10.51 10.89 31.15
CA GLY A 117 -9.63 9.84 31.68
C GLY A 117 -9.03 8.96 30.57
N LEU A 118 -9.84 8.58 29.59
CA LEU A 118 -9.41 7.77 28.45
C LEU A 118 -8.45 8.55 27.53
N GLN A 119 -8.72 9.82 27.28
CA GLN A 119 -7.85 10.70 26.52
C GLN A 119 -6.50 10.89 27.22
N ALA A 120 -6.48 11.07 28.56
CA ALA A 120 -5.25 11.13 29.32
C ALA A 120 -4.45 9.82 29.27
N GLN A 121 -5.13 8.66 29.26
CA GLN A 121 -4.49 7.36 29.03
C GLN A 121 -3.89 7.25 27.64
N LEU A 122 -4.64 7.59 26.58
CA LEU A 122 -4.17 7.58 25.21
C LEU A 122 -2.96 8.51 25.01
N ASN A 123 -2.98 9.70 25.60
CA ASN A 123 -1.84 10.63 25.52
C ASN A 123 -0.56 10.04 26.12
N ARG A 124 -0.65 9.27 27.21
CA ARG A 124 0.50 8.53 27.77
C ARG A 124 0.98 7.44 26.83
N LEU A 125 0.06 6.67 26.23
CA LEU A 125 0.41 5.62 25.26
C LEU A 125 1.07 6.21 24.01
N TYR A 126 0.56 7.31 23.46
CA TYR A 126 1.21 8.02 22.34
C TYR A 126 2.59 8.56 22.69
N SER A 127 2.80 9.02 23.93
CA SER A 127 4.13 9.46 24.37
C SER A 127 5.11 8.28 24.42
N ARG A 128 4.67 7.11 24.88
CA ARG A 128 5.47 5.89 24.81
C ARG A 128 5.74 5.44 23.39
N GLN A 129 4.73 5.53 22.50
CA GLN A 129 4.89 5.19 21.09
C GLN A 129 5.95 6.06 20.41
N ARG A 130 5.97 7.37 20.66
CA ARG A 130 6.99 8.28 20.10
C ARG A 130 8.42 7.90 20.52
N LEU A 131 8.59 7.29 21.67
CA LEU A 131 9.92 6.81 22.15
C LEU A 131 10.27 5.41 21.61
N LEU A 132 9.28 4.51 21.52
CA LEU A 132 9.52 3.11 21.16
C LEU A 132 9.52 2.87 19.63
N ALA A 133 8.68 3.58 18.89
CA ALA A 133 8.54 3.39 17.45
C ALA A 133 9.85 3.53 16.67
N PRO A 134 10.70 4.55 16.90
CA PRO A 134 11.99 4.66 16.20
C PRO A 134 12.91 3.46 16.43
N MET A 135 12.90 2.88 17.63
CA MET A 135 13.70 1.70 17.96
C MET A 135 13.16 0.45 17.28
N ALA A 136 11.84 0.23 17.35
CA ALA A 136 11.18 -0.89 16.68
C ALA A 136 11.36 -0.84 15.15
N GLU A 137 11.21 0.34 14.55
CA GLU A 137 11.47 0.54 13.11
C GLU A 137 12.92 0.21 12.75
N ALA A 138 13.90 0.67 13.54
CA ALA A 138 15.31 0.41 13.27
C ALA A 138 15.66 -1.07 13.37
N VAL A 139 15.10 -1.78 14.37
CA VAL A 139 15.27 -3.24 14.52
C VAL A 139 14.64 -3.98 13.32
N LEU A 140 13.40 -3.67 12.97
CA LEU A 140 12.73 -4.31 11.83
C LEU A 140 13.44 -4.02 10.51
N GLN A 141 13.94 -2.80 10.31
CA GLN A 141 14.72 -2.42 9.14
C GLN A 141 15.97 -3.29 8.99
N GLU A 142 16.70 -3.52 10.07
CA GLU A 142 17.89 -4.39 10.08
C GLU A 142 17.50 -5.85 9.83
N GLN A 143 16.47 -6.37 10.50
CA GLN A 143 16.01 -7.76 10.34
C GLN A 143 15.51 -8.06 8.94
N ILE A 144 14.76 -7.14 8.31
CA ILE A 144 14.32 -7.26 6.91
C ILE A 144 15.52 -7.21 5.97
N SER A 145 16.45 -6.27 6.20
CA SER A 145 17.68 -6.17 5.39
C SER A 145 18.52 -7.45 5.45
N ALA A 146 18.69 -8.02 6.65
CA ALA A 146 19.40 -9.28 6.84
C ALA A 146 18.66 -10.47 6.21
N THR A 147 17.33 -10.46 6.20
CA THR A 147 16.50 -11.48 5.55
C THR A 147 16.63 -11.40 4.04
N LEU A 148 16.55 -10.21 3.45
CA LEU A 148 16.78 -10.00 2.02
C LEU A 148 18.19 -10.45 1.61
N ALA A 149 19.21 -10.15 2.42
CA ALA A 149 20.57 -10.59 2.19
C ALA A 149 20.70 -12.12 2.21
N GLN A 150 20.07 -12.78 3.18
CA GLN A 150 20.01 -14.24 3.27
C GLN A 150 19.34 -14.88 2.06
N MET A 151 18.33 -14.20 1.48
CA MET A 151 17.61 -14.65 0.29
C MET A 151 18.33 -14.29 -1.03
N GLY A 152 19.54 -13.70 -0.97
CA GLY A 152 20.35 -13.34 -2.14
C GLY A 152 19.93 -12.04 -2.84
N LEU A 153 19.11 -11.21 -2.19
CA LEU A 153 18.60 -9.94 -2.74
C LEU A 153 19.51 -8.76 -2.35
N THR A 154 20.78 -8.86 -2.76
CA THR A 154 21.79 -7.84 -2.43
C THR A 154 22.62 -7.46 -3.64
N THR A 155 23.13 -6.24 -3.60
CA THR A 155 24.19 -5.75 -4.51
C THR A 155 25.33 -5.23 -3.63
N GLY A 156 26.54 -5.77 -3.82
CA GLY A 156 27.68 -5.43 -2.96
C GLY A 156 27.48 -5.79 -1.47
N GLY A 157 26.68 -6.83 -1.19
CA GLY A 157 26.42 -7.32 0.17
C GLY A 157 25.34 -6.57 0.95
N GLN A 158 24.65 -5.61 0.34
CA GLN A 158 23.56 -4.84 0.94
C GLN A 158 22.32 -4.85 0.01
N PRO A 159 21.09 -4.86 0.56
CA PRO A 159 19.89 -4.59 -0.23
C PRO A 159 19.99 -3.20 -0.88
N ILE A 160 19.74 -3.13 -2.20
CA ILE A 160 19.72 -1.88 -2.95
C ILE A 160 18.39 -1.80 -3.69
N PRO A 161 17.54 -0.77 -3.42
CA PRO A 161 17.73 0.31 -2.44
C PRO A 161 17.80 -0.19 -1.00
N PRO A 162 18.40 0.54 -0.06
CA PRO A 162 18.32 0.20 1.38
C PRO A 162 16.88 0.04 1.85
N VAL A 163 16.63 -0.81 2.83
CA VAL A 163 15.30 -0.92 3.44
C VAL A 163 15.08 0.31 4.31
N LEU A 164 14.29 1.26 3.84
CA LEU A 164 13.88 2.44 4.61
C LEU A 164 12.36 2.55 4.59
N PHE A 165 11.76 2.58 5.78
CA PHE A 165 10.32 2.78 5.93
C PHE A 165 10.02 3.62 7.18
N HIS A 166 8.85 4.23 7.23
CA HIS A 166 8.36 4.96 8.40
C HIS A 166 6.89 4.62 8.66
N ILE A 167 6.59 4.23 9.92
CA ILE A 167 5.23 3.91 10.34
C ILE A 167 4.49 5.21 10.65
N THR A 168 3.50 5.55 9.83
CA THR A 168 2.82 6.85 9.83
C THR A 168 1.34 6.69 9.44
N PRO A 169 0.46 7.66 9.77
CA PRO A 169 -0.86 7.71 9.15
C PRO A 169 -0.73 7.85 7.63
N LEU A 170 -1.37 6.94 6.90
CA LEU A 170 -1.29 6.94 5.44
C LEU A 170 -2.33 7.88 4.82
N PRO A 171 -2.00 8.51 3.68
CA PRO A 171 -2.99 9.20 2.87
C PRO A 171 -4.08 8.25 2.39
N TYR A 172 -5.27 8.79 2.14
CA TYR A 172 -6.27 8.12 1.34
C TYR A 172 -5.92 8.24 -0.14
N ASN A 173 -6.50 7.39 -0.96
CA ASN A 173 -6.35 7.44 -2.39
C ASN A 173 -7.70 7.65 -3.07
N LEU A 174 -7.88 8.76 -3.81
CA LEU A 174 -9.03 8.96 -4.67
C LEU A 174 -8.76 8.25 -6.01
N VAL A 175 -9.40 7.13 -6.20
CA VAL A 175 -9.34 6.35 -7.45
C VAL A 175 -10.41 6.86 -8.41
N ILE A 176 -10.06 7.04 -9.68
CA ILE A 176 -10.94 7.53 -10.73
C ILE A 176 -10.96 6.51 -11.87
N SER A 177 -12.16 6.10 -12.25
CA SER A 177 -12.45 5.18 -13.33
C SER A 177 -13.46 5.81 -14.30
N PRO A 178 -13.37 5.59 -15.60
CA PRO A 178 -14.45 5.91 -16.52
C PRO A 178 -15.73 5.16 -16.14
N ARG A 179 -16.89 5.68 -16.53
CA ARG A 179 -18.16 5.00 -16.26
C ARG A 179 -18.44 3.85 -17.22
N ASP A 180 -17.89 3.94 -18.45
CA ASP A 180 -18.13 2.97 -19.53
C ASP A 180 -17.25 1.70 -19.45
N ARG A 181 -16.26 1.69 -18.57
CA ARG A 181 -15.36 0.54 -18.35
C ARG A 181 -14.74 0.56 -16.98
N ILE A 182 -14.22 -0.57 -16.54
CA ILE A 182 -13.50 -0.69 -15.26
C ILE A 182 -12.01 -0.59 -15.53
N GLN A 183 -11.47 0.61 -15.28
CA GLN A 183 -10.05 0.92 -15.46
C GLN A 183 -9.66 2.05 -14.50
N GLN A 184 -8.52 1.98 -13.87
CA GLN A 184 -7.99 3.10 -13.11
C GLN A 184 -7.30 4.08 -14.05
N ASP A 185 -7.99 5.17 -14.40
CA ASP A 185 -7.43 6.21 -15.27
C ASP A 185 -6.60 7.22 -14.49
N ALA A 186 -6.90 7.43 -13.21
CA ALA A 186 -6.16 8.33 -12.33
C ALA A 186 -6.29 7.93 -10.86
N SER A 187 -5.34 8.44 -10.08
CA SER A 187 -5.29 8.30 -8.64
C SER A 187 -4.70 9.57 -8.03
N VAL A 188 -5.31 10.07 -6.96
CA VAL A 188 -4.85 11.27 -6.24
C VAL A 188 -4.78 10.96 -4.75
N SER A 189 -3.59 11.14 -4.17
CA SER A 189 -3.38 10.95 -2.74
C SER A 189 -3.92 12.13 -1.94
N LEU A 190 -4.72 11.82 -0.92
CA LEU A 190 -5.41 12.81 -0.07
C LEU A 190 -4.89 12.72 1.36
N VAL A 191 -4.99 13.82 2.10
CA VAL A 191 -4.60 13.85 3.51
C VAL A 191 -5.28 12.74 4.32
N PRO A 192 -4.60 12.16 5.33
CA PRO A 192 -5.23 11.22 6.25
C PRO A 192 -6.31 11.88 7.10
N GLY A 193 -7.25 11.09 7.61
CA GLY A 193 -8.25 11.56 8.56
C GLY A 193 -9.48 12.25 7.97
N LEU A 194 -9.70 12.18 6.65
CA LEU A 194 -10.96 12.61 6.04
C LEU A 194 -12.14 11.80 6.58
N SER A 195 -13.17 12.49 7.08
CA SER A 195 -14.40 11.82 7.52
C SER A 195 -15.14 11.18 6.34
N VAL A 196 -16.00 10.21 6.61
CA VAL A 196 -16.82 9.52 5.58
C VAL A 196 -17.67 10.52 4.79
N ASP A 197 -18.20 11.56 5.45
CA ASP A 197 -18.98 12.61 4.80
C ASP A 197 -18.11 13.45 3.86
N GLN A 198 -16.89 13.79 4.29
CA GLN A 198 -15.92 14.51 3.44
C GLN A 198 -15.51 13.68 2.22
N GLN A 199 -15.26 12.38 2.41
CA GLN A 199 -14.95 11.45 1.32
C GLN A 199 -16.11 11.39 0.32
N SER A 200 -17.34 11.16 0.80
CA SER A 200 -18.54 11.04 -0.05
C SER A 200 -18.86 12.35 -0.78
N ALA A 201 -18.72 13.50 -0.11
CA ALA A 201 -18.90 14.80 -0.73
C ALA A 201 -17.86 15.11 -1.81
N LEU A 202 -16.60 14.71 -1.60
CA LEU A 202 -15.54 14.85 -2.60
C LEU A 202 -15.83 13.98 -3.83
N GLU A 203 -16.14 12.70 -3.62
CA GLU A 203 -16.50 11.77 -4.69
C GLU A 203 -17.68 12.30 -5.52
N GLY A 204 -18.76 12.75 -4.86
CA GLY A 204 -19.92 13.28 -5.56
C GLY A 204 -19.61 14.50 -6.45
N ARG A 205 -18.70 15.39 -6.00
CA ARG A 205 -18.27 16.53 -6.83
C ARG A 205 -17.42 16.09 -8.02
N VAL A 206 -16.53 15.11 -7.81
CA VAL A 206 -15.66 14.57 -8.87
C VAL A 206 -16.49 13.82 -9.90
N ASP A 207 -17.40 12.93 -9.47
CA ASP A 207 -18.27 12.14 -10.32
C ASP A 207 -19.15 13.04 -11.22
N ALA A 208 -19.82 14.02 -10.59
CA ALA A 208 -20.70 14.94 -11.31
C ALA A 208 -19.94 15.91 -12.23
N GLY A 209 -18.74 16.35 -11.82
CA GLY A 209 -17.99 17.36 -12.56
C GLY A 209 -17.15 16.82 -13.71
N LEU A 210 -16.82 15.53 -13.70
CA LEU A 210 -15.97 14.88 -14.71
C LEU A 210 -16.67 13.75 -15.45
N ASP A 211 -17.92 13.42 -15.11
CA ASP A 211 -18.68 12.26 -15.63
C ASP A 211 -17.90 10.94 -15.51
N VAL A 212 -17.40 10.69 -14.30
CA VAL A 212 -16.59 9.52 -13.95
C VAL A 212 -17.19 8.76 -12.77
N SER A 213 -16.60 7.63 -12.46
CA SER A 213 -16.81 6.87 -11.24
C SER A 213 -15.59 7.04 -10.34
N SER A 214 -15.75 7.56 -9.13
CA SER A 214 -14.64 7.73 -8.19
C SER A 214 -14.89 7.08 -6.84
N LEU A 215 -13.80 6.75 -6.12
CA LEU A 215 -13.86 6.17 -4.78
C LEU A 215 -12.63 6.59 -3.97
N VAL A 216 -12.85 7.07 -2.76
CA VAL A 216 -11.78 7.28 -1.77
C VAL A 216 -11.56 5.99 -0.99
N VAL A 217 -10.35 5.46 -1.05
CA VAL A 217 -9.95 4.20 -0.44
C VAL A 217 -8.77 4.38 0.51
N PRO A 218 -8.70 3.63 1.62
CA PRO A 218 -7.49 3.51 2.41
C PRO A 218 -6.46 2.65 1.67
N VAL A 219 -5.18 2.89 1.96
CA VAL A 219 -4.06 2.07 1.47
C VAL A 219 -3.27 1.52 2.65
N GLY A 220 -2.61 0.39 2.49
CA GLY A 220 -1.83 -0.27 3.55
C GLY A 220 -0.38 0.17 3.60
N GLY A 221 0.19 0.54 2.44
CA GLY A 221 1.54 1.07 2.24
C GLY A 221 1.59 1.97 1.02
N ILE A 222 2.67 2.69 0.86
CA ILE A 222 2.96 3.48 -0.34
C ILE A 222 4.45 3.40 -0.63
N GLY A 223 4.80 2.98 -1.84
CA GLY A 223 6.16 2.78 -2.34
C GLY A 223 6.96 4.06 -2.58
N VAL A 224 6.75 5.12 -1.81
CA VAL A 224 7.66 6.27 -1.75
C VAL A 224 8.94 5.90 -1.00
N TYR A 225 9.92 6.78 -0.96
CA TYR A 225 11.17 6.46 -0.29
C TYR A 225 11.58 7.58 0.68
N PRO A 226 11.64 7.31 2.01
CA PRO A 226 11.30 6.06 2.72
C PRO A 226 9.86 5.58 2.47
N THR A 227 9.63 4.26 2.58
CA THR A 227 8.30 3.68 2.41
C THR A 227 7.35 4.12 3.52
N MET A 228 6.13 4.51 3.16
CA MET A 228 5.07 4.76 4.15
C MET A 228 4.38 3.45 4.51
N VAL A 229 4.26 3.14 5.79
CA VAL A 229 3.58 1.93 6.28
C VAL A 229 2.58 2.31 7.37
N MET A 230 1.38 1.75 7.31
CA MET A 230 0.37 1.94 8.34
C MET A 230 0.78 1.18 9.61
N ARG A 231 0.45 1.72 10.80
CA ARG A 231 0.63 0.99 12.06
C ARG A 231 -0.28 -0.25 12.10
N SER A 232 0.24 -1.36 12.61
CA SER A 232 -0.48 -2.62 12.74
C SER A 232 -0.03 -3.37 13.99
N THR A 233 -0.91 -4.20 14.53
CA THR A 233 -0.59 -5.18 15.58
C THR A 233 -0.05 -6.49 15.01
N SER A 234 -0.21 -6.73 13.71
CA SER A 234 0.29 -7.93 13.03
C SER A 234 1.69 -7.69 12.49
N LEU A 235 2.68 -8.38 13.06
CA LEU A 235 4.05 -8.34 12.56
C LEU A 235 4.17 -8.99 11.17
N GLN A 236 3.38 -10.03 10.91
CA GLN A 236 3.29 -10.64 9.59
C GLN A 236 2.89 -9.61 8.53
N TRP A 237 1.81 -8.88 8.79
CA TRP A 237 1.34 -7.84 7.89
C TRP A 237 2.35 -6.70 7.71
N LEU A 238 3.00 -6.24 8.82
CA LEU A 238 4.01 -5.18 8.75
C LEU A 238 5.20 -5.60 7.90
N SER A 239 5.77 -6.77 8.16
CA SER A 239 6.96 -7.24 7.44
C SER A 239 6.64 -7.57 5.98
N ASP A 240 5.45 -8.12 5.69
CA ASP A 240 4.95 -8.33 4.33
C ASP A 240 4.83 -7.00 3.59
N THR A 241 4.12 -6.01 4.15
CA THR A 241 3.93 -4.70 3.55
C THR A 241 5.26 -3.99 3.31
N ILE A 242 6.18 -3.99 4.28
CA ILE A 242 7.49 -3.35 4.10
C ILE A 242 8.28 -3.99 2.97
N ALA A 243 8.29 -5.32 2.87
CA ALA A 243 9.02 -6.03 1.81
C ALA A 243 8.31 -5.94 0.45
N HIS A 244 6.99 -5.88 0.42
CA HIS A 244 6.18 -5.59 -0.77
C HIS A 244 6.55 -4.23 -1.37
N GLU A 245 6.49 -3.18 -0.56
CA GLU A 245 6.80 -1.82 -1.00
C GLU A 245 8.30 -1.65 -1.32
N TRP A 246 9.19 -2.36 -0.60
CA TRP A 246 10.61 -2.42 -0.95
C TRP A 246 10.79 -3.04 -2.34
N THR A 247 9.99 -4.03 -2.69
CA THR A 247 10.06 -4.67 -4.03
C THR A 247 9.65 -3.69 -5.13
N HIS A 248 8.63 -2.84 -4.91
CA HIS A 248 8.31 -1.75 -5.83
C HIS A 248 9.49 -0.78 -6.01
N ASN A 249 10.12 -0.37 -4.90
CA ASN A 249 11.31 0.48 -4.94
C ASN A 249 12.48 -0.20 -5.68
N TRP A 250 12.65 -1.52 -5.47
CA TRP A 250 13.66 -2.31 -6.18
C TRP A 250 13.37 -2.42 -7.68
N LEU A 251 12.10 -2.49 -8.07
CA LEU A 251 11.67 -2.56 -9.48
C LEU A 251 11.73 -1.20 -10.19
N THR A 252 11.73 -0.07 -9.49
CA THR A 252 11.56 1.29 -10.05
C THR A 252 12.47 1.59 -11.24
N LEU A 253 13.72 1.13 -11.23
CA LEU A 253 14.67 1.36 -12.33
C LEU A 253 14.82 0.14 -13.26
N ARG A 254 13.91 -0.81 -13.19
CA ARG A 254 13.91 -2.04 -14.02
C ARG A 254 12.75 -2.01 -15.01
N PRO A 255 12.85 -2.74 -16.14
CA PRO A 255 11.80 -2.72 -17.17
C PRO A 255 10.38 -2.91 -16.64
N LEU A 256 10.16 -3.86 -15.73
CA LEU A 256 8.83 -4.10 -15.15
C LEU A 256 8.32 -2.90 -14.33
N GLY A 257 9.18 -2.25 -13.54
CA GLY A 257 8.80 -1.07 -12.75
C GLY A 257 8.61 0.17 -13.61
N LEU A 258 9.50 0.42 -14.59
CA LEU A 258 9.40 1.56 -15.50
C LEU A 258 8.11 1.54 -16.33
N ASN A 259 7.53 0.36 -16.56
CA ASN A 259 6.31 0.17 -17.34
C ASN A 259 5.07 -0.10 -16.46
N TYR A 260 5.12 0.19 -15.16
CA TYR A 260 4.06 -0.12 -14.19
C TYR A 260 2.67 0.36 -14.63
N GLU A 261 2.56 1.57 -15.18
CA GLU A 261 1.29 2.16 -15.61
C GLU A 261 1.00 2.02 -17.11
N THR A 262 1.86 1.32 -17.86
CA THR A 262 1.75 1.25 -19.32
C THR A 262 0.56 0.40 -19.76
N THR A 263 0.35 -0.76 -19.11
CA THR A 263 -0.80 -1.64 -19.36
C THR A 263 -1.29 -2.27 -18.05
N PRO A 264 -2.58 -2.69 -17.98
CA PRO A 264 -3.12 -3.40 -16.81
C PRO A 264 -2.36 -4.68 -16.48
N GLU A 265 -1.90 -5.42 -17.50
CA GLU A 265 -1.13 -6.65 -17.31
C GLU A 265 0.22 -6.40 -16.63
N LEU A 266 0.94 -5.36 -17.05
CA LEU A 266 2.24 -5.00 -16.44
C LEU A 266 2.07 -4.55 -15.00
N ARG A 267 0.99 -3.83 -14.69
CA ARG A 267 0.63 -3.49 -13.32
C ARG A 267 0.36 -4.75 -12.50
N THR A 268 -0.46 -5.68 -13.01
CA THR A 268 -0.74 -6.95 -12.31
C THR A 268 0.53 -7.79 -12.13
N MET A 269 1.42 -7.84 -13.13
CA MET A 269 2.72 -8.50 -12.99
C MET A 269 3.54 -7.90 -11.85
N ASN A 270 3.61 -6.58 -11.76
CA ASN A 270 4.36 -5.86 -10.74
C ASN A 270 3.77 -6.10 -9.33
N GLU A 271 2.46 -5.88 -9.16
CA GLU A 271 1.76 -6.09 -7.88
C GLU A 271 1.86 -7.55 -7.40
N THR A 272 1.67 -8.51 -8.31
CA THR A 272 1.79 -9.93 -7.94
C THR A 272 3.22 -10.29 -7.56
N THR A 273 4.21 -9.71 -8.23
CA THR A 273 5.64 -9.88 -7.90
C THR A 273 5.93 -9.34 -6.50
N ALA A 274 5.47 -8.13 -6.18
CA ALA A 274 5.66 -7.51 -4.88
C ALA A 274 4.96 -8.31 -3.76
N SER A 275 3.74 -8.81 -4.01
CA SER A 275 3.00 -9.64 -3.05
C SER A 275 3.69 -10.98 -2.77
N ILE A 276 4.24 -11.65 -3.78
CA ILE A 276 5.02 -12.88 -3.59
C ILE A 276 6.27 -12.59 -2.77
N SER A 277 6.99 -11.54 -3.11
CA SER A 277 8.21 -11.13 -2.40
C SER A 277 7.93 -10.79 -0.94
N GLY A 278 6.90 -9.97 -0.68
CA GLY A 278 6.47 -9.60 0.66
C GLY A 278 6.19 -10.80 1.53
N GLY A 279 5.33 -11.70 1.05
CA GLY A 279 4.96 -12.91 1.77
C GLY A 279 6.14 -13.85 2.09
N GLU A 280 7.05 -14.07 1.13
CA GLU A 280 8.22 -14.94 1.35
C GLU A 280 9.25 -14.32 2.31
N VAL A 281 9.51 -13.02 2.19
CA VAL A 281 10.41 -12.29 3.10
C VAL A 281 9.83 -12.28 4.51
N SER A 282 8.53 -11.97 4.66
CA SER A 282 7.82 -11.98 5.94
C SER A 282 7.88 -13.37 6.60
N ALA A 283 7.56 -14.44 5.86
CA ALA A 283 7.60 -15.80 6.37
C ALA A 283 9.01 -16.21 6.84
N THR A 284 10.04 -15.81 6.09
CA THR A 284 11.44 -16.10 6.43
C THR A 284 11.88 -15.34 7.68
N LEU A 285 11.52 -14.05 7.77
CA LEU A 285 11.80 -13.19 8.92
C LEU A 285 11.14 -13.73 10.18
N LEU A 286 9.84 -14.05 10.12
CA LEU A 286 9.10 -14.56 11.27
C LEU A 286 9.67 -15.88 11.77
N LYS A 287 9.95 -16.83 10.91
CA LYS A 287 10.58 -18.11 11.29
C LYS A 287 11.91 -17.92 12.00
N LYS A 288 12.68 -16.91 11.63
CA LYS A 288 14.02 -16.67 12.16
C LYS A 288 14.00 -15.90 13.47
N TYR A 289 13.25 -14.80 13.56
CA TYR A 289 13.33 -13.84 14.66
C TYR A 289 12.13 -13.90 15.62
N TYR A 290 10.98 -14.46 15.17
CA TYR A 290 9.72 -14.51 15.93
C TYR A 290 9.01 -15.85 15.71
N PRO A 291 9.66 -16.99 16.08
CA PRO A 291 9.12 -18.33 15.81
C PRO A 291 7.78 -18.61 16.50
N GLU A 292 7.50 -17.98 17.64
CA GLU A 292 6.23 -18.07 18.36
C GLU A 292 5.09 -17.43 17.54
N LEU A 293 5.33 -16.26 16.93
CA LEU A 293 4.35 -15.62 16.05
C LEU A 293 4.20 -16.39 14.73
N ALA A 294 5.30 -16.95 14.20
CA ALA A 294 5.22 -17.80 13.01
C ALA A 294 4.32 -19.03 13.24
N ALA A 295 4.34 -19.61 14.43
CA ALA A 295 3.46 -20.71 14.81
C ALA A 295 2.00 -20.28 14.91
N GLU A 296 1.73 -19.12 15.52
CA GLU A 296 0.40 -18.53 15.66
C GLU A 296 -0.25 -18.23 14.29
N TYR A 297 0.52 -17.71 13.36
CA TYR A 297 0.05 -17.42 11.99
C TYR A 297 -0.05 -18.65 11.09
N GLY A 298 0.21 -19.87 11.59
CA GLY A 298 0.15 -21.11 10.83
C GLY A 298 1.25 -21.26 9.77
N LEU A 299 2.32 -20.47 9.85
CA LEU A 299 3.42 -20.44 8.86
C LEU A 299 4.35 -21.67 8.94
N GLN A 300 4.04 -22.67 9.76
CA GLN A 300 4.83 -23.91 9.86
C GLN A 300 4.66 -24.82 8.63
N SER A 301 3.60 -24.63 7.86
CA SER A 301 3.39 -25.31 6.58
C SER A 301 2.65 -24.38 5.64
N ILE A 302 3.38 -23.72 4.74
CA ILE A 302 2.75 -23.13 3.56
C ILE A 302 2.45 -24.31 2.61
N SER A 303 1.38 -25.03 2.91
CA SER A 303 0.64 -25.77 1.91
C SER A 303 -0.33 -24.76 1.30
N LEU A 304 -0.32 -24.64 -0.01
CA LEU A 304 -1.30 -23.89 -0.82
C LEU A 304 -2.72 -24.48 -0.72
N ALA A 305 -3.12 -24.93 0.46
CA ALA A 305 -4.46 -25.42 0.72
C ALA A 305 -5.34 -24.21 1.06
N ALA A 306 -6.34 -23.99 0.24
CA ALA A 306 -7.41 -23.03 0.48
C ALA A 306 -7.99 -23.21 1.89
N ALA A 307 -8.19 -22.09 2.60
CA ALA A 307 -8.89 -22.09 3.88
C ALA A 307 -10.28 -22.73 3.72
N PRO A 308 -10.77 -23.49 4.72
CA PRO A 308 -12.08 -24.11 4.62
C PRO A 308 -13.15 -23.02 4.56
N ALA A 309 -13.96 -23.05 3.51
CA ALA A 309 -15.16 -22.23 3.37
C ALA A 309 -16.16 -22.63 4.46
N SER A 310 -16.34 -21.78 5.47
CA SER A 310 -17.33 -21.98 6.55
C SER A 310 -18.41 -20.91 6.59
N SER A 311 -18.68 -20.21 5.47
CA SER A 311 -19.87 -19.38 5.31
C SER A 311 -20.66 -19.81 4.09
N THR A 312 -22.00 -19.83 4.19
CA THR A 312 -22.90 -20.08 3.06
C THR A 312 -22.85 -18.99 2.00
N PHE A 313 -22.14 -17.88 2.25
CA PHE A 313 -21.92 -16.76 1.36
C PHE A 313 -20.42 -16.64 1.07
N ASP A 314 -20.02 -16.99 -0.14
CA ASP A 314 -18.64 -16.81 -0.62
C ASP A 314 -18.48 -15.41 -1.22
N PHE A 315 -17.87 -14.51 -0.44
CA PHE A 315 -17.65 -13.13 -0.83
C PHE A 315 -16.90 -12.99 -2.15
N ASN A 316 -15.85 -13.78 -2.35
CA ASN A 316 -15.02 -13.69 -3.55
C ASN A 316 -15.76 -14.20 -4.79
N ALA A 317 -16.44 -15.33 -4.67
CA ALA A 317 -17.26 -15.85 -5.75
C ALA A 317 -18.39 -14.89 -6.14
N GLU A 318 -19.08 -14.30 -5.16
CA GLU A 318 -20.16 -13.35 -5.39
C GLU A 318 -19.66 -12.02 -6.00
N MET A 319 -18.49 -11.53 -5.59
CA MET A 319 -17.85 -10.38 -6.22
C MET A 319 -17.40 -10.68 -7.65
N HIS A 320 -16.89 -11.88 -7.90
CA HIS A 320 -16.55 -12.32 -9.25
C HIS A 320 -17.78 -12.32 -10.17
N ILE A 321 -18.88 -12.95 -9.74
CA ILE A 321 -20.15 -12.96 -10.48
C ILE A 321 -20.62 -11.50 -10.74
N THR A 322 -20.52 -10.65 -9.72
CA THR A 322 -20.91 -9.24 -9.83
C THR A 322 -20.08 -8.53 -10.89
N ARG A 323 -18.77 -8.72 -10.86
CA ARG A 323 -17.85 -8.08 -11.82
C ARG A 323 -18.10 -8.55 -13.25
N VAL A 324 -18.19 -9.85 -13.48
CA VAL A 324 -18.42 -10.40 -14.83
C VAL A 324 -19.68 -9.79 -15.44
N HIS A 325 -20.77 -9.77 -14.69
CA HIS A 325 -22.03 -9.21 -15.18
C HIS A 325 -21.95 -7.69 -15.42
N VAL A 326 -21.21 -6.96 -14.58
CA VAL A 326 -20.96 -5.52 -14.81
C VAL A 326 -20.17 -5.31 -16.09
N ASP A 327 -19.12 -6.08 -16.35
CA ASP A 327 -18.33 -6.00 -17.59
C ASP A 327 -19.19 -6.28 -18.83
N GLU A 328 -20.12 -7.26 -18.78
CA GLU A 328 -21.07 -7.55 -19.85
C GLU A 328 -21.99 -6.37 -20.14
N LEU A 329 -22.55 -5.73 -19.11
CA LEU A 329 -23.42 -4.56 -19.25
C LEU A 329 -22.66 -3.36 -19.83
N LEU A 330 -21.44 -3.10 -19.33
CA LEU A 330 -20.59 -2.02 -19.83
C LEU A 330 -20.17 -2.24 -21.29
N ALA A 331 -19.82 -3.47 -21.68
CA ALA A 331 -19.51 -3.82 -23.06
C ALA A 331 -20.69 -3.59 -24.03
N GLN A 332 -21.94 -3.64 -23.52
CA GLN A 332 -23.16 -3.32 -24.26
C GLN A 332 -23.52 -1.82 -24.21
N GLY A 333 -22.72 -0.97 -23.56
CA GLY A 333 -23.00 0.44 -23.35
C GLY A 333 -24.13 0.73 -22.33
N ARG A 334 -24.55 -0.26 -21.53
CA ARG A 334 -25.64 -0.18 -20.55
C ARG A 334 -25.15 0.33 -19.20
N ILE A 335 -24.51 1.52 -19.21
CA ILE A 335 -23.80 2.08 -18.03
C ILE A 335 -24.72 2.22 -16.82
N THR A 336 -25.88 2.86 -16.98
CA THR A 336 -26.85 3.09 -15.88
C THR A 336 -27.35 1.78 -15.26
N GLU A 337 -27.53 0.75 -16.08
CA GLU A 337 -27.95 -0.57 -15.60
C GLU A 337 -26.81 -1.27 -14.84
N ALA A 338 -25.59 -1.14 -15.29
CA ALA A 338 -24.40 -1.64 -14.58
C ALA A 338 -24.27 -0.99 -13.20
N GLU A 339 -24.43 0.34 -13.12
CA GLU A 339 -24.39 1.09 -11.86
C GLU A 339 -25.54 0.69 -10.90
N ALA A 340 -26.76 0.57 -11.42
CA ALA A 340 -27.89 0.09 -10.63
C ALA A 340 -27.69 -1.35 -10.12
N TYR A 341 -27.14 -2.22 -10.95
CA TYR A 341 -26.82 -3.59 -10.56
C TYR A 341 -25.74 -3.63 -9.47
N MET A 342 -24.67 -2.84 -9.60
CA MET A 342 -23.64 -2.74 -8.54
C MET A 342 -24.24 -2.30 -7.20
N GLU A 343 -25.16 -1.33 -7.19
CA GLU A 343 -25.82 -0.91 -5.95
C GLU A 343 -26.72 -2.02 -5.37
N GLN A 344 -27.45 -2.76 -6.18
CA GLN A 344 -28.23 -3.93 -5.73
C GLN A 344 -27.31 -4.98 -5.09
N ARG A 345 -26.17 -5.27 -5.74
CA ARG A 345 -25.17 -6.22 -5.20
C ARG A 345 -24.56 -5.72 -3.90
N ARG A 346 -24.26 -4.42 -3.79
CA ARG A 346 -23.77 -3.81 -2.55
C ARG A 346 -24.70 -4.09 -1.36
N LEU A 347 -26.01 -4.00 -1.58
CA LEU A 347 -27.00 -4.32 -0.55
C LEU A 347 -26.99 -5.80 -0.16
N VAL A 348 -26.78 -6.72 -1.11
CA VAL A 348 -26.59 -8.15 -0.83
C VAL A 348 -25.35 -8.38 0.03
N PHE A 349 -24.22 -7.74 -0.28
CA PHE A 349 -23.01 -7.81 0.55
C PHE A 349 -23.25 -7.27 1.96
N TRP A 350 -23.93 -6.13 2.08
CA TRP A 350 -24.32 -5.57 3.38
C TRP A 350 -25.15 -6.55 4.23
N GLN A 351 -26.15 -7.20 3.64
CA GLN A 351 -26.99 -8.19 4.31
C GLN A 351 -26.20 -9.42 4.80
N ASN A 352 -25.06 -9.70 4.19
CA ASN A 352 -24.16 -10.77 4.58
C ASN A 352 -22.97 -10.29 5.45
N GLY A 353 -23.06 -9.07 6.02
CA GLY A 353 -22.08 -8.55 6.99
C GLY A 353 -20.88 -7.80 6.39
N TYR A 354 -20.87 -7.58 5.08
CA TYR A 354 -19.80 -6.84 4.41
C TYR A 354 -20.15 -5.38 4.20
N ALA A 355 -19.61 -4.50 5.03
CA ALA A 355 -19.89 -3.06 5.03
C ALA A 355 -19.16 -2.32 3.89
N ILE A 356 -19.57 -2.56 2.65
CA ILE A 356 -19.07 -1.84 1.49
C ILE A 356 -19.80 -0.51 1.38
N ARG A 357 -19.07 0.62 1.47
CA ARG A 357 -19.66 1.96 1.43
C ARG A 357 -20.19 2.32 0.03
N LYS A 358 -19.45 2.01 -1.00
CA LYS A 358 -19.77 2.28 -2.41
C LYS A 358 -19.18 1.18 -3.29
N LEU A 359 -19.98 0.58 -4.14
CA LEU A 359 -19.56 -0.41 -5.13
C LEU A 359 -19.80 0.17 -6.51
N ASN A 360 -18.72 0.45 -7.24
CA ASN A 360 -18.74 1.13 -8.52
C ASN A 360 -17.53 0.72 -9.38
N GLN A 361 -17.34 1.30 -10.56
CA GLN A 361 -16.22 1.01 -11.45
C GLN A 361 -14.86 1.29 -10.75
N ALA A 362 -14.74 2.39 -9.98
CA ALA A 362 -13.51 2.72 -9.26
C ALA A 362 -13.19 1.69 -8.16
N TYR A 363 -14.20 1.11 -7.51
CA TYR A 363 -14.03 0.03 -6.54
C TYR A 363 -13.33 -1.18 -7.20
N PHE A 364 -13.88 -1.64 -8.31
CA PHE A 364 -13.30 -2.77 -9.03
C PHE A 364 -11.94 -2.43 -9.67
N ALA A 365 -11.75 -1.19 -10.11
CA ALA A 365 -10.48 -0.74 -10.67
C ALA A 365 -9.34 -0.76 -9.64
N PHE A 366 -9.64 -0.52 -8.35
CA PHE A 366 -8.67 -0.50 -7.28
C PHE A 366 -8.48 -1.88 -6.63
N TYR A 367 -9.58 -2.49 -6.15
CA TYR A 367 -9.51 -3.77 -5.44
C TYR A 367 -9.32 -4.97 -6.37
N GLY A 368 -9.30 -4.69 -7.68
CA GLY A 368 -9.20 -5.72 -8.69
C GLY A 368 -10.51 -6.50 -8.78
N ALA A 369 -10.39 -7.58 -9.45
CA ALA A 369 -11.55 -8.33 -9.78
C ALA A 369 -11.55 -9.64 -9.05
N TYR A 370 -11.49 -9.66 -7.77
CA TYR A 370 -11.83 -10.80 -6.91
C TYR A 370 -11.60 -12.18 -7.54
N ALA A 371 -10.45 -12.33 -8.21
CA ALA A 371 -9.89 -13.67 -8.41
C ALA A 371 -9.70 -14.28 -7.01
N ASN A 372 -9.68 -15.59 -6.89
CA ASN A 372 -9.63 -16.32 -5.62
C ASN A 372 -8.42 -16.00 -4.72
N VAL A 373 -7.78 -14.86 -4.91
CA VAL A 373 -6.62 -14.38 -4.14
C VAL A 373 -6.75 -12.88 -3.96
N PRO A 374 -6.55 -12.32 -2.75
CA PRO A 374 -6.55 -10.89 -2.50
C PRO A 374 -5.59 -10.16 -3.46
N GLY A 375 -6.09 -9.13 -4.17
CA GLY A 375 -5.33 -8.34 -5.14
C GLY A 375 -5.25 -8.90 -6.56
N GLY A 376 -5.88 -10.04 -6.85
CA GLY A 376 -5.98 -10.57 -8.21
C GLY A 376 -7.05 -9.85 -9.06
N ALA A 377 -6.83 -9.76 -10.37
CA ALA A 377 -7.79 -9.20 -11.31
C ALA A 377 -9.01 -10.12 -11.52
N ALA A 378 -10.24 -9.59 -11.77
CA ALA A 378 -11.46 -10.37 -12.04
C ALA A 378 -11.50 -10.88 -13.46
N GLY A 379 -12.22 -11.94 -13.60
CA GLY A 379 -12.22 -12.69 -14.83
C GLY A 379 -11.01 -13.60 -14.88
N GLU A 380 -10.90 -14.40 -15.91
CA GLU A 380 -9.70 -15.17 -16.19
C GLU A 380 -8.53 -14.23 -16.52
N ASP A 381 -8.02 -13.50 -15.51
CA ASP A 381 -6.74 -12.80 -15.68
C ASP A 381 -5.62 -13.85 -15.69
N PRO A 382 -5.04 -14.14 -16.83
CA PRO A 382 -3.98 -15.13 -16.92
C PRO A 382 -2.66 -14.64 -16.30
N VAL A 383 -2.56 -13.37 -15.94
CA VAL A 383 -1.31 -12.71 -15.53
C VAL A 383 -0.88 -13.17 -14.13
N GLY A 384 -1.75 -13.03 -13.14
CA GLY A 384 -1.42 -13.42 -11.76
C GLY A 384 -1.01 -14.91 -11.63
N PRO A 385 -1.78 -15.87 -12.15
CA PRO A 385 -1.38 -17.28 -12.22
C PRO A 385 -0.05 -17.49 -12.96
N ALA A 386 0.19 -16.80 -14.08
CA ALA A 386 1.44 -16.91 -14.83
C ALA A 386 2.65 -16.42 -14.03
N VAL A 387 2.51 -15.31 -13.30
CA VAL A 387 3.57 -14.80 -12.40
C VAL A 387 3.87 -15.82 -11.29
N ARG A 388 2.84 -16.40 -10.67
CA ARG A 388 3.00 -17.47 -9.66
C ARG A 388 3.65 -18.73 -10.24
N LEU A 389 3.31 -19.10 -11.47
CA LEU A 389 3.93 -20.21 -12.15
C LEU A 389 5.41 -19.96 -12.42
N LEU A 390 5.78 -18.77 -12.88
CA LEU A 390 7.19 -18.38 -13.03
C LEU A 390 7.94 -18.46 -11.70
N ARG A 391 7.31 -18.01 -10.58
CA ARG A 391 7.92 -18.16 -9.25
C ARG A 391 8.12 -19.65 -8.88
N ALA A 392 7.13 -20.50 -9.14
CA ALA A 392 7.24 -21.94 -8.86
C ALA A 392 8.34 -22.63 -9.70
N GLN A 393 8.62 -22.16 -10.90
CA GLN A 393 9.69 -22.64 -11.78
C GLN A 393 11.05 -22.01 -11.48
N SER A 394 11.12 -21.03 -10.58
CA SER A 394 12.36 -20.34 -10.22
C SER A 394 13.03 -21.00 -9.01
N ALA A 395 14.35 -21.13 -9.05
CA ALA A 395 15.13 -21.80 -8.01
C ALA A 395 15.08 -21.09 -6.64
N SER A 396 14.91 -19.77 -6.66
CA SER A 396 14.85 -18.92 -5.47
C SER A 396 14.02 -17.67 -5.75
N LEU A 397 13.70 -16.91 -4.69
CA LEU A 397 13.07 -15.60 -4.85
C LEU A 397 13.95 -14.65 -5.66
N ALA A 398 15.27 -14.67 -5.44
CA ALA A 398 16.21 -13.84 -6.19
C ALA A 398 16.22 -14.19 -7.70
N ASP A 399 16.23 -15.47 -8.04
CA ASP A 399 16.14 -15.95 -9.44
C ASP A 399 14.80 -15.52 -10.10
N PHE A 400 13.70 -15.62 -9.36
CA PHE A 400 12.39 -15.16 -9.83
C PHE A 400 12.38 -13.64 -10.10
N LEU A 401 12.85 -12.85 -9.12
CA LEU A 401 12.86 -11.39 -9.23
C LEU A 401 13.77 -10.92 -10.36
N GLU A 402 14.94 -11.55 -10.54
CA GLU A 402 15.85 -11.23 -11.64
C GLU A 402 15.18 -11.46 -13.00
N LYS A 403 14.51 -12.61 -13.18
CA LYS A 403 13.82 -12.94 -14.43
C LYS A 403 12.67 -12.00 -14.73
N ILE A 404 11.76 -11.79 -13.79
CA ILE A 404 10.54 -11.04 -14.02
C ILE A 404 10.80 -9.54 -14.15
N SER A 405 11.80 -9.01 -13.45
CA SER A 405 12.14 -7.58 -13.47
C SER A 405 12.53 -7.06 -14.86
N GLN A 406 13.06 -7.95 -15.72
CA GLN A 406 13.49 -7.61 -17.08
C GLN A 406 12.35 -7.61 -18.10
N MET A 407 11.14 -8.01 -17.70
CA MET A 407 9.99 -8.10 -18.60
C MET A 407 9.29 -6.76 -18.74
N SER A 408 8.92 -6.42 -19.97
CA SER A 408 8.19 -5.20 -20.34
C SER A 408 6.87 -5.50 -21.07
N SER A 409 6.45 -6.77 -21.13
CA SER A 409 5.15 -7.20 -21.66
C SER A 409 4.74 -8.56 -21.11
N PHE A 410 3.43 -8.82 -21.09
CA PHE A 410 2.88 -10.11 -20.70
C PHE A 410 3.30 -11.25 -21.64
N GLN A 411 3.50 -10.96 -22.94
CA GLN A 411 4.00 -11.94 -23.91
C GLN A 411 5.38 -12.47 -23.56
N GLN A 412 6.24 -11.63 -22.98
CA GLN A 412 7.57 -12.08 -22.51
C GLN A 412 7.44 -13.08 -21.33
N LEU A 413 6.50 -12.85 -20.42
CA LEU A 413 6.20 -13.80 -19.34
C LEU A 413 5.70 -15.14 -19.91
N GLN A 414 4.74 -15.12 -20.84
CA GLN A 414 4.23 -16.33 -21.49
C GLN A 414 5.33 -17.10 -22.22
N ALA A 415 6.23 -16.41 -22.93
CA ALA A 415 7.36 -17.01 -23.60
C ALA A 415 8.38 -17.62 -22.62
N ALA A 416 8.55 -17.06 -21.43
CA ALA A 416 9.42 -17.60 -20.39
C ALA A 416 8.88 -18.89 -19.79
N LEU A 417 7.56 -19.03 -19.68
CA LEU A 417 6.88 -20.21 -19.15
C LEU A 417 6.83 -21.41 -20.12
N SER A 418 7.03 -21.13 -21.43
CA SER A 418 6.97 -22.15 -22.50
C SER A 418 8.31 -22.85 -22.70
N LYS A 419 9.35 -22.46 -22.00
CA LYS A 419 10.71 -23.04 -22.06
C LYS A 419 10.95 -24.03 -20.93
#